data_59832568329c67f957906dc02e14d7b2
#
_entry.id   59832568329c67f957906dc02e14d7b2
#
_cell.length_a   1.000
_cell.length_b   1.000
_cell.length_c   1.000
_cell.angle_alpha   90.00
_cell.angle_beta   90.00
_cell.angle_gamma   90.00
#
_symmetry.space_group_name_H-M   'P 1'
#
loop_
_entity.id
_entity.type
_entity.pdbx_description
1 polymer ?
#
loop_
_entity_poly.entity_id
_entity_poly.type
_entity_poly.pdbx_seq_one_letter_code
_entity_poly.pdbx_strand_id
1 'polypeptide(L)'
;MRAVVQRVRRAAVNVGERVVAQIGPGLVIFIGVGKEDGEDEVGWMAEKIAHLRVFEDVEGRMDRSLLEIGGQALVVSQFTLYGDVRKGRRPDFTAAAGPAEAEPIYQRFVQDLRGRGVPVQSGVFGARMLVEIENDGPVTLIVETRDRRPETGD
;
A
#
# COMPACT_ATOMS: atom_id res chain seq x y z
N MET A 1 2.91 -9.63 -4.87
CA MET A 1 2.97 -8.25 -4.31
C MET A 1 2.99 -8.31 -2.79
N ARG A 2 3.65 -7.35 -2.20
CA ARG A 2 3.63 -7.13 -0.76
C ARG A 2 3.22 -5.70 -0.47
N ALA A 3 2.42 -5.51 0.56
CA ALA A 3 2.06 -4.18 1.02
C ALA A 3 2.23 -4.08 2.52
N VAL A 4 2.65 -2.91 2.96
CA VAL A 4 2.53 -2.49 4.36
C VAL A 4 1.50 -1.38 4.39
N VAL A 5 0.47 -1.56 5.19
CA VAL A 5 -0.69 -0.67 5.28
C VAL A 5 -0.74 -0.08 6.66
N GLN A 6 -0.80 1.25 6.74
CA GLN A 6 -0.88 1.96 8.02
C GLN A 6 -2.10 2.88 8.03
N ARG A 7 -2.90 2.76 9.09
CA ARG A 7 -4.01 3.69 9.32
C ARG A 7 -3.44 5.02 9.80
N VAL A 8 -3.89 6.12 9.21
CA VAL A 8 -3.35 7.45 9.49
C VAL A 8 -4.44 8.48 9.69
N ARG A 9 -4.12 9.52 10.46
CA ARG A 9 -4.88 10.77 10.50
C ARG A 9 -4.43 11.70 9.39
N ARG A 10 -3.15 11.66 9.08
CA ARG A 10 -2.53 12.48 8.06
C ARG A 10 -1.24 11.81 7.60
N ALA A 11 -0.94 11.97 6.32
CA ALA A 11 0.34 11.57 5.76
C ALA A 11 0.71 12.47 4.58
N ALA A 12 2.00 12.57 4.29
CA ALA A 12 2.49 13.37 3.18
C ALA A 12 3.77 12.75 2.60
N VAL A 13 3.99 12.99 1.33
CA VAL A 13 5.25 12.65 0.65
C VAL A 13 5.93 13.93 0.21
N ASN A 14 7.19 14.09 0.59
CA ASN A 14 8.04 15.18 0.15
C ASN A 14 9.13 14.65 -0.78
N VAL A 15 9.36 15.35 -1.88
CA VAL A 15 10.51 15.15 -2.76
C VAL A 15 11.31 16.45 -2.74
N GLY A 16 12.51 16.39 -2.16
CA GLY A 16 13.24 17.62 -1.81
C GLY A 16 12.42 18.46 -0.84
N GLU A 17 12.19 19.73 -1.18
CA GLU A 17 11.40 20.66 -0.34
C GLU A 17 9.93 20.74 -0.76
N ARG A 18 9.48 19.91 -1.74
CA ARG A 18 8.13 19.96 -2.27
C ARG A 18 7.27 18.86 -1.69
N VAL A 19 6.08 19.23 -1.23
CA VAL A 19 5.03 18.27 -0.91
C VAL A 19 4.38 17.83 -2.24
N VAL A 20 4.58 16.57 -2.62
CA VAL A 20 4.05 16.02 -3.88
C VAL A 20 2.72 15.29 -3.70
N ALA A 21 2.43 14.85 -2.47
CA ALA A 21 1.17 14.19 -2.14
C ALA A 21 0.87 14.39 -0.67
N GLN A 22 -0.42 14.46 -0.33
CA GLN A 22 -0.88 14.62 1.04
C GLN A 22 -2.29 14.08 1.17
N ILE A 23 -2.56 13.38 2.28
CA ILE A 23 -3.90 12.88 2.61
C ILE A 23 -4.28 13.25 4.04
N GLY A 24 -5.57 13.28 4.30
CA GLY A 24 -6.15 13.28 5.64
C GLY A 24 -6.40 11.84 6.12
N PRO A 25 -7.49 11.60 6.87
CA PRO A 25 -7.77 10.26 7.40
C PRO A 25 -7.85 9.21 6.30
N GLY A 26 -7.17 8.10 6.50
CA GLY A 26 -7.13 7.03 5.54
C GLY A 26 -5.99 6.05 5.77
N LEU A 27 -5.41 5.56 4.67
CA LEU A 27 -4.34 4.57 4.70
C LEU A 27 -3.12 5.05 3.91
N VAL A 28 -1.94 4.87 4.49
CA VAL A 28 -0.69 4.84 3.73
C VAL A 28 -0.44 3.40 3.31
N ILE A 29 -0.13 3.21 2.04
CA ILE A 29 0.11 1.90 1.45
C ILE A 29 1.49 1.91 0.81
N PHE A 30 2.45 1.21 1.43
CA PHE A 30 3.71 0.92 0.80
C PHE A 30 3.54 -0.35 -0.02
N ILE A 31 3.81 -0.27 -1.32
CA ILE A 31 3.57 -1.39 -2.24
C ILE A 31 4.86 -1.83 -2.92
N GLY A 32 5.20 -3.10 -2.78
CA GLY A 32 6.31 -3.75 -3.44
C GLY A 32 5.82 -4.69 -4.52
N VAL A 33 6.48 -4.65 -5.68
CA VAL A 33 6.17 -5.50 -6.83
C VAL A 33 7.25 -6.58 -6.93
N GLY A 34 6.84 -7.84 -6.94
CA GLY A 34 7.71 -8.99 -7.17
C GLY A 34 7.84 -9.32 -8.65
N LYS A 35 8.83 -10.16 -8.99
CA LYS A 35 9.17 -10.45 -10.39
C LYS A 35 8.06 -11.08 -11.22
N GLU A 36 7.14 -11.79 -10.58
CA GLU A 36 6.07 -12.51 -11.29
C GLU A 36 4.69 -11.86 -11.12
N ASP A 37 4.64 -10.67 -10.55
CA ASP A 37 3.38 -9.99 -10.31
C ASP A 37 2.81 -9.41 -11.61
N GLY A 38 1.48 -9.53 -11.74
CA GLY A 38 0.73 -9.04 -12.87
C GLY A 38 -0.66 -8.55 -12.45
N GLU A 39 -1.59 -8.55 -13.40
CA GLU A 39 -2.94 -8.00 -13.20
C GLU A 39 -3.72 -8.70 -12.08
N ASP A 40 -3.56 -10.03 -11.94
CA ASP A 40 -4.26 -10.79 -10.91
C ASP A 40 -3.85 -10.36 -9.51
N GLU A 41 -2.55 -10.17 -9.30
CA GLU A 41 -2.00 -9.70 -8.03
C GLU A 41 -2.46 -8.28 -7.73
N VAL A 42 -2.46 -7.41 -8.72
CA VAL A 42 -2.95 -6.03 -8.58
C VAL A 42 -4.41 -6.01 -8.15
N GLY A 43 -5.26 -6.75 -8.86
CA GLY A 43 -6.71 -6.78 -8.56
C GLY A 43 -7.00 -7.30 -7.17
N TRP A 44 -6.35 -8.40 -6.79
CA TRP A 44 -6.53 -8.97 -5.46
C TRP A 44 -6.07 -8.02 -4.36
N MET A 45 -4.91 -7.39 -4.54
CA MET A 45 -4.35 -6.48 -3.54
C MET A 45 -5.25 -5.25 -3.36
N ALA A 46 -5.69 -4.64 -4.47
CA ALA A 46 -6.55 -3.46 -4.43
C ALA A 46 -7.90 -3.77 -3.76
N GLU A 47 -8.52 -4.90 -4.13
CA GLU A 47 -9.76 -5.37 -3.51
C GLU A 47 -9.59 -5.57 -2.01
N LYS A 48 -8.53 -6.28 -1.62
CA LYS A 48 -8.25 -6.57 -0.21
C LYS A 48 -8.10 -5.29 0.59
N ILE A 49 -7.27 -4.35 0.14
CA ILE A 49 -6.96 -3.13 0.89
C ILE A 49 -8.18 -2.20 0.96
N ALA A 50 -8.93 -2.05 -0.13
CA ALA A 50 -10.12 -1.20 -0.14
C ALA A 50 -11.17 -1.65 0.90
N HIS A 51 -11.20 -2.94 1.20
CA HIS A 51 -12.21 -3.55 2.07
C HIS A 51 -11.67 -4.02 3.44
N LEU A 52 -10.41 -3.81 3.75
CA LEU A 52 -9.89 -4.10 5.09
C LEU A 52 -10.67 -3.31 6.14
N ARG A 53 -11.15 -4.02 7.17
CA ARG A 53 -11.95 -3.42 8.25
C ARG A 53 -11.05 -2.95 9.39
N VAL A 54 -10.31 -1.88 9.15
CA VAL A 54 -9.31 -1.36 10.09
C VAL A 54 -9.70 -0.03 10.71
N PHE A 55 -10.85 0.50 10.34
CA PHE A 55 -11.39 1.73 10.94
C PHE A 55 -12.46 1.38 11.96
N GLU A 56 -12.51 2.17 13.02
CA GLU A 56 -13.41 1.90 14.13
C GLU A 56 -14.86 2.23 13.77
N ASP A 57 -15.78 1.36 14.24
CA ASP A 57 -17.21 1.63 14.23
C ASP A 57 -17.60 2.50 15.43
N VAL A 58 -18.91 2.72 15.62
CA VAL A 58 -19.43 3.54 16.74
C VAL A 58 -19.15 2.93 18.11
N GLU A 59 -18.81 1.64 18.16
CA GLU A 59 -18.50 0.93 19.41
C GLU A 59 -16.99 0.79 19.64
N GLY A 60 -16.15 1.40 18.77
CA GLY A 60 -14.70 1.35 18.86
C GLY A 60 -14.08 0.06 18.34
N ARG A 61 -14.83 -0.78 17.62
CA ARG A 61 -14.30 -2.01 17.01
C ARG A 61 -13.83 -1.75 15.58
N MET A 62 -12.76 -2.42 15.19
CA MET A 62 -12.26 -2.38 13.80
C MET A 62 -13.20 -3.15 12.88
N ASP A 63 -14.17 -2.47 12.31
CA ASP A 63 -15.23 -3.09 11.50
C ASP A 63 -15.61 -2.29 10.25
N ARG A 64 -14.99 -1.15 10.00
CA ARG A 64 -15.28 -0.32 8.83
C ARG A 64 -14.08 -0.27 7.90
N SER A 65 -14.38 -0.28 6.59
CA SER A 65 -13.36 -0.22 5.54
C SER A 65 -13.03 1.22 5.15
N LEU A 66 -11.95 1.37 4.38
CA LEU A 66 -11.57 2.65 3.77
C LEU A 66 -12.71 3.23 2.93
N LEU A 67 -13.36 2.39 2.14
CA LEU A 67 -14.51 2.81 1.31
C LEU A 67 -15.67 3.29 2.16
N GLU A 68 -16.00 2.57 3.22
CA GLU A 68 -17.12 2.92 4.10
C GLU A 68 -16.93 4.25 4.81
N ILE A 69 -15.71 4.58 5.21
CA ILE A 69 -15.44 5.86 5.89
C ILE A 69 -15.19 7.01 4.91
N GLY A 70 -15.12 6.73 3.61
CA GLY A 70 -14.76 7.75 2.62
C GLY A 70 -13.35 8.29 2.78
N GLY A 71 -12.42 7.45 3.27
CA GLY A 71 -11.04 7.85 3.50
C GLY A 71 -10.20 7.87 2.22
N GLN A 72 -9.01 8.41 2.34
CA GLN A 72 -8.06 8.56 1.23
C GLN A 72 -6.93 7.53 1.36
N ALA A 73 -6.31 7.19 0.23
CA ALA A 73 -5.10 6.37 0.20
C ALA A 73 -3.91 7.18 -0.30
N LEU A 74 -2.77 7.01 0.35
CA LEU A 74 -1.47 7.49 -0.12
C LEU A 74 -0.63 6.27 -0.48
N VAL A 75 -0.36 6.08 -1.76
CA VAL A 75 0.37 4.91 -2.26
C VAL A 75 1.80 5.29 -2.56
N VAL A 76 2.73 4.54 -1.99
CA VAL A 76 4.18 4.75 -2.14
C VAL A 76 4.82 3.45 -2.63
N SER A 77 5.54 3.52 -3.74
CA SER A 77 6.31 2.38 -4.24
C SER A 77 7.46 2.08 -3.28
N GLN A 78 7.61 0.80 -2.90
CA GLN A 78 8.58 0.37 -1.88
C GLN A 78 9.16 -1.00 -2.26
N PHE A 79 10.14 -1.03 -3.18
CA PHE A 79 10.77 -2.29 -3.59
C PHE A 79 11.49 -2.99 -2.44
N THR A 80 11.94 -2.22 -1.44
CA THR A 80 12.66 -2.76 -0.29
C THR A 80 11.82 -3.72 0.57
N LEU A 81 10.50 -3.78 0.35
CA LEU A 81 9.66 -4.81 0.97
C LEU A 81 10.06 -6.23 0.55
N TYR A 82 10.77 -6.37 -0.58
CA TYR A 82 11.35 -7.63 -1.03
C TYR A 82 12.79 -7.82 -0.57
N GLY A 83 13.29 -6.95 0.29
CA GLY A 83 14.60 -7.12 0.89
C GLY A 83 14.69 -8.38 1.72
N ASP A 84 15.69 -9.22 1.43
CA ASP A 84 15.99 -10.42 2.18
C ASP A 84 17.22 -10.17 3.04
N VAL A 85 17.05 -10.25 4.34
CA VAL A 85 18.11 -10.00 5.32
C VAL A 85 18.53 -11.28 6.07
N ARG A 86 18.13 -12.44 5.56
CA ARG A 86 18.41 -13.73 6.22
C ARG A 86 19.89 -14.07 6.18
N LYS A 87 20.62 -13.63 5.16
CA LYS A 87 22.06 -13.86 4.97
C LYS A 87 22.83 -12.56 5.08
N GLY A 88 23.67 -12.44 6.11
CA GLY A 88 24.50 -11.27 6.29
C GLY A 88 23.72 -10.03 6.71
N ARG A 89 24.30 -8.85 6.47
CA ARG A 89 23.77 -7.56 6.93
C ARG A 89 23.34 -6.64 5.79
N ARG A 90 23.65 -7.01 4.56
CA ARG A 90 23.18 -6.29 3.38
C ARG A 90 21.88 -6.92 2.89
N PRO A 91 20.80 -6.13 2.72
CA PRO A 91 19.59 -6.67 2.12
C PRO A 91 19.85 -7.14 0.69
N ASP A 92 19.27 -8.27 0.33
CA ASP A 92 19.22 -8.78 -1.03
C ASP A 92 17.87 -8.47 -1.62
N PHE A 93 17.84 -7.80 -2.77
CA PHE A 93 16.60 -7.39 -3.44
C PHE A 93 16.30 -8.21 -4.70
N THR A 94 16.89 -9.40 -4.83
CA THR A 94 16.75 -10.25 -6.03
C THR A 94 15.28 -10.56 -6.36
N ALA A 95 14.43 -10.69 -5.35
CA ALA A 95 13.02 -11.05 -5.54
C ALA A 95 12.16 -9.85 -6.01
N ALA A 96 12.67 -8.62 -5.91
CA ALA A 96 11.95 -7.45 -6.38
C ALA A 96 11.98 -7.37 -7.90
N ALA A 97 10.85 -6.97 -8.52
CA ALA A 97 10.84 -6.63 -9.94
C ALA A 97 11.72 -5.42 -10.21
N GLY A 98 12.39 -5.41 -11.37
CA GLY A 98 13.16 -4.24 -11.80
C GLY A 98 12.25 -3.05 -12.09
N PRO A 99 12.81 -1.81 -12.11
CA PRO A 99 11.99 -0.60 -12.30
C PRO A 99 11.12 -0.60 -13.55
N ALA A 100 11.64 -1.15 -14.67
CA ALA A 100 10.92 -1.18 -15.94
C ALA A 100 9.64 -2.03 -15.86
N GLU A 101 9.67 -3.12 -15.10
CA GLU A 101 8.51 -4.01 -14.88
C GLU A 101 7.64 -3.52 -13.72
N ALA A 102 8.26 -2.97 -12.68
CA ALA A 102 7.54 -2.58 -11.46
C ALA A 102 6.69 -1.34 -11.66
N GLU A 103 7.16 -0.33 -12.38
CA GLU A 103 6.45 0.93 -12.52
C GLU A 103 5.06 0.77 -13.16
N PRO A 104 4.90 0.05 -14.29
CA PRO A 104 3.55 -0.16 -14.85
C PRO A 104 2.61 -0.89 -13.89
N ILE A 105 3.11 -1.88 -13.15
CA ILE A 105 2.30 -2.62 -12.16
C ILE A 105 1.89 -1.70 -11.02
N TYR A 106 2.82 -0.89 -10.52
CA TYR A 106 2.53 0.10 -9.49
C TYR A 106 1.45 1.10 -9.94
N GLN A 107 1.58 1.64 -11.16
CA GLN A 107 0.58 2.57 -11.69
C GLN A 107 -0.78 1.90 -11.86
N ARG A 108 -0.79 0.65 -12.27
CA ARG A 108 -2.04 -0.12 -12.39
C ARG A 108 -2.71 -0.33 -11.04
N PHE A 109 -1.94 -0.57 -10.00
CA PHE A 109 -2.49 -0.66 -8.64
C PHE A 109 -3.16 0.66 -8.21
N VAL A 110 -2.50 1.78 -8.46
CA VAL A 110 -3.07 3.10 -8.18
C VAL A 110 -4.39 3.30 -8.93
N GLN A 111 -4.42 2.98 -10.21
CA GLN A 111 -5.63 3.11 -11.04
C GLN A 111 -6.74 2.16 -10.59
N ASP A 112 -6.40 0.94 -10.21
CA ASP A 112 -7.37 -0.03 -9.71
C ASP A 112 -8.05 0.46 -8.43
N LEU A 113 -7.29 0.98 -7.47
CA LEU A 113 -7.86 1.58 -6.27
C LEU A 113 -8.80 2.74 -6.60
N ARG A 114 -8.40 3.62 -7.51
CA ARG A 114 -9.25 4.73 -7.95
C ARG A 114 -10.54 4.23 -8.59
N GLY A 115 -10.42 3.20 -9.42
CA GLY A 115 -11.59 2.59 -10.08
C GLY A 115 -12.58 1.97 -9.10
N ARG A 116 -12.14 1.61 -7.91
CA ARG A 116 -13.00 1.09 -6.83
C ARG A 116 -13.65 2.18 -5.99
N GLY A 117 -13.35 3.44 -6.27
CA GLY A 117 -13.94 4.59 -5.58
C GLY A 117 -13.09 5.16 -4.45
N VAL A 118 -11.83 4.75 -4.32
CA VAL A 118 -10.91 5.30 -3.33
C VAL A 118 -10.21 6.52 -3.92
N PRO A 119 -10.28 7.69 -3.27
CA PRO A 119 -9.42 8.82 -3.65
C PRO A 119 -7.96 8.47 -3.35
N VAL A 120 -7.10 8.49 -4.36
CA VAL A 120 -5.70 8.09 -4.23
C VAL A 120 -4.78 9.23 -4.59
N GLN A 121 -3.83 9.50 -3.71
CA GLN A 121 -2.62 10.27 -4.00
C GLN A 121 -1.44 9.31 -4.03
N SER A 122 -0.45 9.59 -4.85
CA SER A 122 0.73 8.73 -4.95
C SER A 122 2.01 9.53 -4.82
N GLY A 123 3.05 8.84 -4.30
CA GLY A 123 4.40 9.34 -4.38
C GLY A 123 4.91 9.35 -5.83
N VAL A 124 6.19 9.65 -5.99
CA VAL A 124 6.86 9.69 -7.29
C VAL A 124 7.72 8.45 -7.42
N PHE A 125 7.39 7.58 -8.38
CA PHE A 125 8.12 6.34 -8.60
C PHE A 125 9.60 6.63 -8.89
N GLY A 126 10.48 5.92 -8.19
CA GLY A 126 11.93 6.05 -8.36
C GLY A 126 12.57 7.28 -7.69
N ALA A 127 11.78 8.19 -7.17
CA ALA A 127 12.32 9.36 -6.48
C ALA A 127 12.72 9.03 -5.04
N ARG A 128 13.66 9.82 -4.51
CA ARG A 128 13.93 9.80 -3.09
C ARG A 128 12.84 10.58 -2.36
N MET A 129 12.08 9.90 -1.53
CA MET A 129 10.93 10.47 -0.84
C MET A 129 11.14 10.48 0.66
N LEU A 130 10.69 11.57 1.29
CA LEU A 130 10.49 11.61 2.73
C LEU A 130 9.00 11.43 2.97
N VAL A 131 8.62 10.34 3.63
CA VAL A 131 7.21 10.02 3.91
C VAL A 131 6.92 10.38 5.36
N GLU A 132 6.01 11.33 5.56
CA GLU A 132 5.54 11.73 6.88
C GLU A 132 4.24 11.01 7.19
N ILE A 133 4.17 10.37 8.36
CA ILE A 133 3.04 9.51 8.72
C ILE A 133 2.63 9.79 10.15
N GLU A 134 1.34 10.12 10.32
CA GLU A 134 0.71 10.12 11.64
C GLU A 134 -0.07 8.81 11.77
N ASN A 135 0.63 7.76 12.23
CA ASN A 135 0.04 6.43 12.35
C ASN A 135 -0.92 6.38 13.55
N ASP A 136 -2.19 6.18 13.26
CA ASP A 136 -3.27 6.25 14.24
C ASP A 136 -3.57 4.87 14.82
N GLY A 137 -3.38 4.76 16.12
CA GLY A 137 -3.65 3.55 16.86
C GLY A 137 -2.48 3.03 17.71
N PRO A 138 -1.28 2.70 17.20
CA PRO A 138 -0.95 2.51 15.79
C PRO A 138 -1.60 1.26 15.19
N VAL A 139 -1.89 1.30 13.91
CA VAL A 139 -2.35 0.13 13.14
C VAL A 139 -1.47 -0.01 11.92
N THR A 140 -0.77 -1.12 11.84
CA THR A 140 0.15 -1.45 10.74
C THR A 140 -0.01 -2.92 10.41
N LEU A 141 -0.33 -3.21 9.15
CA LEU A 141 -0.59 -4.57 8.67
C LEU A 141 0.28 -4.89 7.47
N ILE A 142 0.61 -6.16 7.33
CA ILE A 142 1.31 -6.71 6.17
C ILE A 142 0.31 -7.52 5.36
N VAL A 143 0.23 -7.23 4.05
CA VAL A 143 -0.65 -7.94 3.11
C VAL A 143 0.22 -8.49 1.99
N GLU A 144 0.11 -9.78 1.71
CA GLU A 144 0.89 -10.44 0.67
C GLU A 144 0.00 -11.26 -0.25
N THR A 145 0.21 -11.13 -1.56
CA THR A 145 -0.58 -11.88 -2.54
C THR A 145 -0.34 -13.39 -2.47
N ARG A 146 0.84 -13.83 -2.01
CA ARG A 146 1.12 -15.25 -1.79
C ARG A 146 0.19 -15.89 -0.75
N ASP A 147 -0.42 -15.09 0.11
CA ASP A 147 -1.32 -15.56 1.15
C ASP A 147 -2.78 -15.65 0.65
N ARG A 148 -3.00 -15.43 -0.65
CA ARG A 148 -4.32 -15.60 -1.25
C ARG A 148 -4.81 -17.02 -1.00
N ARG A 149 -6.04 -17.12 -0.55
CA ARG A 149 -6.73 -18.40 -0.42
C ARG A 149 -7.96 -18.37 -1.31
N PRO A 150 -8.38 -19.51 -1.89
CA PRO A 150 -9.66 -19.57 -2.56
C PRO A 150 -10.73 -19.09 -1.59
N GLU A 151 -11.62 -18.22 -2.04
CA GLU A 151 -12.78 -17.82 -1.24
C GLU A 151 -13.63 -19.07 -1.04
N THR A 152 -13.61 -19.60 0.16
CA THR A 152 -14.51 -20.66 0.58
C THR A 152 -15.66 -20.02 1.33
N GLY A 153 -16.54 -19.30 0.66
CA GLY A 153 -17.87 -18.94 1.10
C GLY A 153 -18.08 -18.52 2.57
N ASP A 154 -17.12 -17.86 3.17
CA ASP A 154 -17.31 -17.30 4.52
C ASP A 154 -17.97 -15.93 4.45
#